data_174a5c6d5d2f477592850930ce52d5ca
#
_entry.id   174a5c6d5d2f477592850930ce52d5ca
#
_cell.length_a   1.000
_cell.length_b   1.000
_cell.length_c   1.000
_cell.angle_alpha   90.00
_cell.angle_beta   90.00
_cell.angle_gamma   90.00
#
_symmetry.space_group_name_H-M   'P 1'
#
loop_
_entity.id
_entity.type
_entity.pdbx_description
1 polymer ?
#
loop_
_entity_poly.entity_id
_entity_poly.type
_entity_poly.pdbx_seq_one_letter_code
_entity_poly.pdbx_strand_id
1 'polypeptide(L)'
;IILLTGTSPKQIILGFMIATAFISLWISNTATAMMMIPIAVAIIGTVGMDVFKEKEKDEGVSDFAKALVISIAYAASIGGLGTIIGSPPNGIFLAQLKTLFPDAPTIGFVDWMLFGIPLVAIIIPLTWFWLVYGPFRHLPAKLPHSREIITEELKKLGRITTGERWTLIVFVMTALMWIFSATKKIGDITIPGLDILFPGIDDSTIAMFGAILLFILPVSIKNRQYTMDWESAARIPWGILLLFGGGICLSKGFIKSGLADELVKHLTGLSILNILVIIFLVAVLVSFLTEVTSNTAIASVMMPILAVTSVSLMINPIILMLTAALTASLAFMLPVATPPNAVAYGTGYLEMRDMMRTGFILNMIGVVLVTLFMYTVVLWALGITFELPSWAVAP
;
A
#
# COMPACT_ATOMS: atom_id res chain seq x y z
N ILE A 1 8.72 0.62 18.08
CA ILE A 1 7.92 1.78 17.66
C ILE A 1 6.82 2.03 18.69
N ILE A 2 5.92 1.09 18.98
CA ILE A 2 4.78 1.26 19.90
C ILE A 2 5.22 1.75 21.28
N LEU A 3 6.30 1.21 21.84
CA LEU A 3 6.86 1.66 23.13
C LEU A 3 7.46 3.08 23.08
N LEU A 4 7.82 3.58 21.90
CA LEU A 4 8.40 4.91 21.72
C LEU A 4 7.33 6.00 21.57
N THR A 5 6.14 5.66 21.10
CA THR A 5 5.06 6.63 20.88
C THR A 5 4.33 7.05 22.16
N GLY A 6 4.40 6.22 23.22
CA GLY A 6 3.80 6.49 24.53
C GLY A 6 2.71 5.48 24.90
N THR A 7 2.12 5.67 26.09
CA THR A 7 1.20 4.70 26.73
C THR A 7 -0.25 5.18 26.80
N SER A 8 -0.56 6.39 26.35
CA SER A 8 -1.96 6.83 26.26
C SER A 8 -2.68 6.11 25.12
N PRO A 9 -4.01 5.91 25.20
CA PRO A 9 -4.78 5.24 24.15
C PRO A 9 -4.53 5.82 22.76
N LYS A 10 -4.52 7.13 22.64
CA LYS A 10 -4.26 7.85 21.38
C LYS A 10 -2.86 7.56 20.82
N GLN A 11 -1.86 7.53 21.70
CA GLN A 11 -0.47 7.24 21.32
C GLN A 11 -0.26 5.79 20.93
N ILE A 12 -0.95 4.86 21.59
CA ILE A 12 -0.91 3.43 21.23
C ILE A 12 -1.49 3.24 19.82
N ILE A 13 -2.65 3.83 19.51
CA ILE A 13 -3.24 3.79 18.18
C ILE A 13 -2.25 4.34 17.14
N LEU A 14 -1.64 5.51 17.40
CA LEU A 14 -0.64 6.08 16.50
C LEU A 14 0.57 5.18 16.32
N GLY A 15 1.08 4.60 17.41
CA GLY A 15 2.21 3.68 17.38
C GLY A 15 1.94 2.42 16.55
N PHE A 16 0.74 1.86 16.67
CA PHE A 16 0.30 0.75 15.83
C PHE A 16 0.17 1.16 14.37
N MET A 17 -0.39 2.33 14.08
CA MET A 17 -0.50 2.82 12.71
C MET A 17 0.87 3.03 12.06
N ILE A 18 1.80 3.67 12.75
CA ILE A 18 3.16 3.89 12.23
C ILE A 18 3.88 2.55 12.01
N ALA A 19 3.81 1.63 12.98
CA ALA A 19 4.43 0.31 12.85
C ALA A 19 3.82 -0.48 11.69
N THR A 20 2.50 -0.49 11.59
CA THR A 20 1.76 -1.19 10.52
C THR A 20 2.09 -0.59 9.16
N ALA A 21 2.04 0.73 9.01
CA ALA A 21 2.37 1.38 7.75
C ALA A 21 3.82 1.12 7.33
N PHE A 22 4.76 1.20 8.28
CA PHE A 22 6.17 0.92 7.99
C PHE A 22 6.41 -0.51 7.52
N ILE A 23 5.78 -1.49 8.15
CA ILE A 23 5.88 -2.89 7.73
C ILE A 23 5.21 -3.09 6.36
N SER A 24 4.07 -2.46 6.14
CA SER A 24 3.29 -2.58 4.89
C SER A 24 3.95 -1.89 3.69
N LEU A 25 4.97 -1.05 3.89
CA LEU A 25 5.84 -0.59 2.80
C LEU A 25 6.52 -1.76 2.08
N TRP A 26 6.81 -2.85 2.79
CA TRP A 26 7.72 -3.90 2.36
C TRP A 26 7.07 -5.26 2.15
N ILE A 27 5.97 -5.52 2.85
CA ILE A 27 5.21 -6.77 2.75
C ILE A 27 3.74 -6.47 2.45
N SER A 28 2.99 -7.48 1.97
CA SER A 28 1.60 -7.27 1.59
C SER A 28 0.74 -6.75 2.75
N ASN A 29 -0.21 -5.87 2.43
CA ASN A 29 -1.16 -5.29 3.39
C ASN A 29 -1.88 -6.37 4.20
N THR A 30 -2.24 -7.48 3.55
CA THR A 30 -2.90 -8.63 4.19
C THR A 30 -2.03 -9.28 5.26
N ALA A 31 -0.77 -9.59 4.92
CA ALA A 31 0.16 -10.20 5.87
C ALA A 31 0.44 -9.26 7.06
N THR A 32 0.60 -7.97 6.78
CA THR A 32 0.78 -6.95 7.81
C THR A 32 -0.41 -6.90 8.77
N ALA A 33 -1.64 -6.85 8.24
CA ALA A 33 -2.85 -6.81 9.07
C ALA A 33 -3.02 -8.09 9.90
N MET A 34 -2.81 -9.27 9.28
CA MET A 34 -2.89 -10.56 9.98
C MET A 34 -1.86 -10.71 11.10
N MET A 35 -0.72 -10.04 11.01
CA MET A 35 0.30 -10.04 12.05
C MET A 35 -0.01 -9.02 13.16
N MET A 36 -0.51 -7.83 12.81
CA MET A 36 -0.67 -6.73 13.77
C MET A 36 -2.00 -6.80 14.53
N ILE A 37 -3.07 -7.30 13.91
CA ILE A 37 -4.40 -7.37 14.55
C ILE A 37 -4.42 -8.32 15.76
N PRO A 38 -3.84 -9.53 15.74
CA PRO A 38 -3.77 -10.38 16.94
C PRO A 38 -3.07 -9.72 18.12
N ILE A 39 -2.02 -8.94 17.88
CA ILE A 39 -1.32 -8.17 18.93
C ILE A 39 -2.26 -7.11 19.52
N ALA A 40 -3.00 -6.40 18.68
CA ALA A 40 -3.99 -5.43 19.13
C ALA A 40 -5.11 -6.08 19.94
N VAL A 41 -5.64 -7.22 19.49
CA VAL A 41 -6.67 -7.99 20.19
C VAL A 41 -6.19 -8.47 21.56
N ALA A 42 -4.94 -8.90 21.69
CA ALA A 42 -4.34 -9.25 22.98
C ALA A 42 -4.32 -8.05 23.96
N ILE A 43 -3.97 -6.86 23.48
CA ILE A 43 -3.99 -5.63 24.28
C ILE A 43 -5.43 -5.28 24.67
N ILE A 44 -6.38 -5.33 23.75
CA ILE A 44 -7.79 -5.04 24.03
C ILE A 44 -8.34 -6.02 25.08
N GLY A 45 -8.03 -7.31 24.95
CA GLY A 45 -8.46 -8.35 25.88
C GLY A 45 -7.98 -8.12 27.30
N THR A 46 -6.74 -7.68 27.47
CA THR A 46 -6.18 -7.41 28.80
C THR A 46 -6.79 -6.13 29.41
N VAL A 47 -6.95 -5.08 28.62
CA VAL A 47 -7.61 -3.84 29.04
C VAL A 47 -9.07 -4.11 29.41
N GLY A 48 -9.77 -4.90 28.61
CA GLY A 48 -11.17 -5.28 28.85
C GLY A 48 -11.38 -6.10 30.12
N MET A 49 -10.48 -7.04 30.43
CA MET A 49 -10.61 -7.86 31.65
C MET A 49 -10.52 -7.06 32.93
N ASP A 50 -9.75 -5.97 32.96
CA ASP A 50 -9.65 -5.07 34.13
C ASP A 50 -10.88 -4.16 34.26
N VAL A 51 -11.51 -3.78 33.14
CA VAL A 51 -12.70 -2.91 33.13
C VAL A 51 -14.01 -3.70 33.27
N PHE A 52 -14.09 -4.95 32.77
CA PHE A 52 -15.29 -5.80 32.91
C PHE A 52 -15.53 -6.26 34.35
N LYS A 53 -14.59 -6.05 35.27
CA LYS A 53 -14.82 -6.30 36.72
C LYS A 53 -15.70 -5.23 37.37
N GLU A 54 -15.81 -4.03 36.80
CA GLU A 54 -16.74 -2.99 37.19
C GLU A 54 -17.89 -2.91 36.18
N LYS A 55 -19.09 -3.25 36.61
CA LYS A 55 -20.35 -3.32 35.87
C LYS A 55 -20.59 -2.03 35.06
N GLU A 56 -20.32 -2.03 33.77
CA GLU A 56 -21.00 -1.29 32.71
C GLU A 56 -20.16 -1.40 31.44
N LYS A 57 -20.79 -1.54 30.26
CA LYS A 57 -20.10 -1.44 28.98
C LYS A 57 -19.55 0.00 28.86
N ASP A 58 -18.30 0.21 29.23
CA ASP A 58 -17.63 1.48 29.08
C ASP A 58 -17.48 1.78 27.57
N GLU A 59 -18.21 2.78 27.09
CA GLU A 59 -18.14 3.25 25.70
C GLU A 59 -16.69 3.55 25.30
N GLY A 60 -15.87 4.02 26.23
CA GLY A 60 -14.48 4.34 25.99
C GLY A 60 -13.63 3.12 25.62
N VAL A 61 -13.85 1.97 26.26
CA VAL A 61 -13.14 0.72 25.92
C VAL A 61 -13.60 0.20 24.57
N SER A 62 -14.90 0.31 24.28
CA SER A 62 -15.46 -0.04 22.97
C SER A 62 -14.86 0.83 21.85
N ASP A 63 -14.81 2.16 22.04
CA ASP A 63 -14.22 3.09 21.07
C ASP A 63 -12.72 2.84 20.87
N PHE A 64 -11.99 2.51 21.93
CA PHE A 64 -10.57 2.17 21.83
C PHE A 64 -10.36 0.88 21.03
N ALA A 65 -11.13 -0.17 21.29
CA ALA A 65 -11.03 -1.43 20.57
C ALA A 65 -11.34 -1.24 19.08
N LYS A 66 -12.43 -0.54 18.76
CA LYS A 66 -12.81 -0.19 17.38
C LYS A 66 -11.73 0.62 16.69
N ALA A 67 -11.27 1.71 17.33
CA ALA A 67 -10.24 2.58 16.77
C ALA A 67 -8.92 1.85 16.52
N LEU A 68 -8.48 1.00 17.44
CA LEU A 68 -7.22 0.28 17.33
C LEU A 68 -7.26 -0.73 16.16
N VAL A 69 -8.31 -1.54 16.09
CA VAL A 69 -8.42 -2.60 15.07
C VAL A 69 -8.59 -1.99 13.66
N ILE A 70 -9.46 -0.98 13.52
CA ILE A 70 -9.70 -0.35 12.21
C ILE A 70 -8.47 0.44 11.74
N SER A 71 -7.75 1.08 12.68
CA SER A 71 -6.55 1.85 12.37
C SER A 71 -5.43 0.99 11.78
N ILE A 72 -5.31 -0.27 12.21
CA ILE A 72 -4.35 -1.23 11.66
C ILE A 72 -4.71 -1.56 10.21
N ALA A 73 -5.97 -1.87 9.92
CA ALA A 73 -6.41 -2.17 8.57
C ALA A 73 -6.14 -1.01 7.61
N TYR A 74 -6.49 0.21 8.03
CA TYR A 74 -6.26 1.41 7.24
C TYR A 74 -4.78 1.72 7.07
N ALA A 75 -4.00 1.63 8.15
CA ALA A 75 -2.56 1.84 8.09
C ALA A 75 -1.84 0.82 7.21
N ALA A 76 -2.31 -0.43 7.15
CA ALA A 76 -1.77 -1.43 6.23
C ALA A 76 -2.02 -1.03 4.77
N SER A 77 -3.23 -0.62 4.41
CA SER A 77 -3.58 -0.18 3.05
C SER A 77 -2.83 1.09 2.65
N ILE A 78 -2.76 2.08 3.56
CA ILE A 78 -2.05 3.34 3.33
C ILE A 78 -0.54 3.09 3.18
N GLY A 79 0.06 2.26 4.05
CA GLY A 79 1.48 1.91 4.00
C GLY A 79 1.89 1.31 2.67
N GLY A 80 1.03 0.45 2.08
CA GLY A 80 1.25 -0.15 0.79
C GLY A 80 1.42 0.82 -0.39
N LEU A 81 1.05 2.10 -0.23
CA LEU A 81 1.27 3.13 -1.25
C LEU A 81 2.73 3.58 -1.35
N GLY A 82 3.50 3.41 -0.28
CA GLY A 82 4.81 4.03 -0.17
C GLY A 82 5.91 3.41 -1.01
N THR A 83 5.75 2.16 -1.47
CA THR A 83 6.72 1.48 -2.34
C THR A 83 6.02 0.71 -3.47
N ILE A 84 6.79 0.34 -4.49
CA ILE A 84 6.28 -0.47 -5.63
C ILE A 84 5.71 -1.81 -5.16
N ILE A 85 6.36 -2.45 -4.19
CA ILE A 85 6.01 -3.80 -3.71
C ILE A 85 4.94 -3.82 -2.61
N GLY A 86 4.64 -2.67 -2.01
CA GLY A 86 3.71 -2.58 -0.89
C GLY A 86 2.26 -2.92 -1.27
N SER A 87 1.83 -2.61 -2.49
CA SER A 87 0.46 -2.91 -2.95
C SER A 87 0.44 -3.40 -4.39
N PRO A 88 -0.36 -4.45 -4.73
CA PRO A 88 -0.44 -4.99 -6.09
C PRO A 88 -0.81 -3.96 -7.18
N PRO A 89 -1.72 -3.00 -6.99
CA PRO A 89 -2.00 -1.95 -7.97
C PRO A 89 -0.77 -1.18 -8.44
N ASN A 90 0.23 -0.99 -7.57
CA ASN A 90 1.47 -0.30 -7.91
C ASN A 90 2.26 -1.06 -8.99
N GLY A 91 2.43 -2.37 -8.80
CA GLY A 91 3.08 -3.24 -9.76
C GLY A 91 2.30 -3.40 -11.07
N ILE A 92 0.95 -3.43 -11.00
CA ILE A 92 0.08 -3.46 -12.19
C ILE A 92 0.29 -2.21 -13.03
N PHE A 93 0.31 -1.04 -12.39
CA PHE A 93 0.57 0.22 -13.10
C PHE A 93 1.88 0.16 -13.88
N LEU A 94 2.99 -0.25 -13.25
CA LEU A 94 4.29 -0.33 -13.92
C LEU A 94 4.31 -1.35 -15.06
N ALA A 95 3.72 -2.53 -14.85
CA ALA A 95 3.66 -3.56 -15.87
C ALA A 95 2.80 -3.13 -17.08
N GLN A 96 1.66 -2.48 -16.82
CA GLN A 96 0.79 -1.98 -17.88
C GLN A 96 1.40 -0.77 -18.61
N LEU A 97 2.05 0.15 -17.89
CA LEU A 97 2.75 1.27 -18.48
C LEU A 97 3.80 0.78 -19.49
N LYS A 98 4.65 -0.17 -19.08
CA LYS A 98 5.67 -0.78 -19.97
C LYS A 98 5.07 -1.54 -21.15
N THR A 99 3.92 -2.20 -20.95
CA THR A 99 3.26 -2.99 -22.01
C THR A 99 2.58 -2.11 -23.04
N LEU A 100 1.91 -1.03 -22.59
CA LEU A 100 1.16 -0.11 -23.45
C LEU A 100 2.06 0.93 -24.11
N PHE A 101 3.12 1.33 -23.42
CA PHE A 101 4.07 2.35 -23.84
C PHE A 101 5.51 1.84 -23.61
N PRO A 102 6.06 1.03 -24.54
CA PRO A 102 7.39 0.42 -24.37
C PRO A 102 8.53 1.45 -24.18
N ASP A 103 8.36 2.64 -24.79
CA ASP A 103 9.33 3.76 -24.73
C ASP A 103 9.10 4.72 -23.55
N ALA A 104 8.12 4.42 -22.68
CA ALA A 104 7.87 5.21 -21.47
C ALA A 104 9.09 5.17 -20.53
N PRO A 105 9.37 6.24 -19.79
CA PRO A 105 10.44 6.24 -18.80
C PRO A 105 10.21 5.17 -17.74
N THR A 106 11.27 4.48 -17.36
CA THR A 106 11.24 3.52 -16.25
C THR A 106 11.12 4.26 -14.93
N ILE A 107 10.10 3.89 -14.15
CA ILE A 107 9.91 4.39 -12.78
C ILE A 107 10.52 3.34 -11.84
N GLY A 108 11.69 3.66 -11.30
CA GLY A 108 12.41 2.77 -10.39
C GLY A 108 11.87 2.83 -8.95
N PHE A 109 12.41 1.96 -8.11
CA PHE A 109 11.98 1.82 -6.71
C PHE A 109 12.07 3.12 -5.92
N VAL A 110 13.17 3.86 -6.06
CA VAL A 110 13.36 5.14 -5.37
C VAL A 110 12.49 6.25 -5.95
N ASP A 111 12.29 6.25 -7.27
CA ASP A 111 11.44 7.26 -7.92
C ASP A 111 10.01 7.16 -7.38
N TRP A 112 9.53 5.93 -7.15
CA TRP A 112 8.27 5.69 -6.45
C TRP A 112 8.28 6.21 -5.01
N MET A 113 9.33 5.90 -4.24
CA MET A 113 9.44 6.31 -2.85
C MET A 113 9.45 7.82 -2.66
N LEU A 114 9.95 8.60 -3.64
CA LEU A 114 10.00 10.06 -3.58
C LEU A 114 8.61 10.72 -3.46
N PHE A 115 7.57 10.10 -4.00
CA PHE A 115 6.20 10.58 -3.83
C PHE A 115 5.38 9.68 -2.90
N GLY A 116 5.62 8.38 -2.90
CA GLY A 116 4.85 7.42 -2.12
C GLY A 116 5.04 7.58 -0.62
N ILE A 117 6.29 7.71 -0.14
CA ILE A 117 6.57 7.90 1.30
C ILE A 117 6.01 9.22 1.83
N PRO A 118 6.19 10.38 1.17
CA PRO A 118 5.54 11.62 1.59
C PRO A 118 4.01 11.52 1.65
N LEU A 119 3.40 10.84 0.68
CA LEU A 119 1.96 10.61 0.68
C LEU A 119 1.52 9.82 1.93
N VAL A 120 2.18 8.70 2.23
CA VAL A 120 1.93 7.89 3.43
C VAL A 120 2.14 8.71 4.70
N ALA A 121 3.24 9.48 4.76
CA ALA A 121 3.59 10.30 5.92
C ALA A 121 2.56 11.41 6.23
N ILE A 122 1.76 11.82 5.24
CA ILE A 122 0.67 12.79 5.41
C ILE A 122 -0.64 12.07 5.72
N ILE A 123 -0.97 10.98 5.01
CA ILE A 123 -2.26 10.28 5.19
C ILE A 123 -2.33 9.63 6.58
N ILE A 124 -1.26 9.03 7.10
CA ILE A 124 -1.27 8.34 8.40
C ILE A 124 -1.65 9.28 9.56
N PRO A 125 -1.01 10.45 9.76
CA PRO A 125 -1.42 11.39 10.81
C PRO A 125 -2.84 11.93 10.63
N LEU A 126 -3.27 12.19 9.39
CA LEU A 126 -4.65 12.64 9.11
C LEU A 126 -5.67 11.56 9.44
N THR A 127 -5.39 10.31 9.08
CA THR A 127 -6.22 9.16 9.43
C THR A 127 -6.31 8.99 10.94
N TRP A 128 -5.16 9.03 11.63
CA TRP A 128 -5.13 8.98 13.09
C TRP A 128 -5.95 10.09 13.73
N PHE A 129 -5.75 11.33 13.28
CA PHE A 129 -6.50 12.48 13.78
C PHE A 129 -8.01 12.30 13.57
N TRP A 130 -8.42 11.88 12.37
CA TRP A 130 -9.82 11.60 12.08
C TRP A 130 -10.40 10.51 12.98
N LEU A 131 -9.69 9.38 13.14
CA LEU A 131 -10.18 8.27 13.97
C LEU A 131 -10.37 8.67 15.44
N VAL A 132 -9.37 9.36 16.01
CA VAL A 132 -9.27 9.65 17.45
C VAL A 132 -10.12 10.85 17.87
N TYR A 133 -10.36 11.81 17.00
CA TYR A 133 -11.14 13.03 17.30
C TYR A 133 -12.49 13.06 16.61
N GLY A 134 -12.74 12.16 15.67
CA GLY A 134 -14.01 12.01 14.94
C GLY A 134 -14.89 10.90 15.52
N PRO A 135 -14.96 9.74 14.83
CA PRO A 135 -15.91 8.68 15.19
C PRO A 135 -15.64 8.02 16.54
N PHE A 136 -14.38 7.90 16.97
CA PHE A 136 -13.98 7.21 18.21
C PHE A 136 -13.36 8.18 19.21
N ARG A 137 -14.07 9.24 19.53
CA ARG A 137 -13.58 10.31 20.41
C ARG A 137 -13.63 9.99 21.90
N HIS A 138 -14.45 9.03 22.32
CA HIS A 138 -14.64 8.66 23.72
C HIS A 138 -13.58 7.62 24.16
N LEU A 139 -12.30 7.95 23.95
CA LEU A 139 -11.21 7.08 24.37
C LEU A 139 -10.96 7.21 25.88
N PRO A 140 -10.61 6.11 26.58
CA PRO A 140 -10.30 6.17 28.01
C PRO A 140 -9.08 7.08 28.24
N ALA A 141 -9.05 7.77 29.39
CA ALA A 141 -7.96 8.69 29.70
C ALA A 141 -6.60 7.99 29.85
N LYS A 142 -6.61 6.77 30.40
CA LYS A 142 -5.43 5.92 30.60
C LYS A 142 -5.79 4.47 30.38
N LEU A 143 -4.84 3.68 29.91
CA LEU A 143 -4.94 2.21 29.84
C LEU A 143 -4.06 1.65 30.95
N PRO A 144 -4.62 0.96 31.97
CA PRO A 144 -3.83 0.33 33.02
C PRO A 144 -2.89 -0.70 32.39
N HIS A 145 -1.67 -0.80 32.93
CA HIS A 145 -0.66 -1.81 32.57
C HIS A 145 -0.27 -1.91 31.09
N SER A 146 -0.65 -0.96 30.22
CA SER A 146 -0.41 -1.02 28.78
C SER A 146 1.07 -1.23 28.41
N ARG A 147 2.00 -0.60 29.12
CA ARG A 147 3.45 -0.75 28.90
C ARG A 147 3.94 -2.14 29.28
N GLU A 148 3.42 -2.67 30.38
CA GLU A 148 3.77 -4.01 30.88
C GLU A 148 3.32 -5.07 29.90
N ILE A 149 2.09 -4.98 29.39
CA ILE A 149 1.53 -5.89 28.39
C ILE A 149 2.39 -5.92 27.12
N ILE A 150 2.70 -4.75 26.56
CA ILE A 150 3.53 -4.65 25.36
C ILE A 150 4.94 -5.22 25.62
N THR A 151 5.47 -5.00 26.82
CA THR A 151 6.78 -5.53 27.21
C THR A 151 6.74 -7.05 27.41
N GLU A 152 5.66 -7.60 27.93
CA GLU A 152 5.47 -9.05 28.05
C GLU A 152 5.33 -9.74 26.68
N GLU A 153 4.55 -9.15 25.75
CA GLU A 153 4.45 -9.66 24.38
C GLU A 153 5.83 -9.62 23.71
N LEU A 154 6.59 -8.55 23.90
CA LEU A 154 7.96 -8.47 23.39
C LEU A 154 8.88 -9.55 24.00
N LYS A 155 8.75 -9.85 25.30
CA LYS A 155 9.52 -10.91 25.96
C LYS A 155 9.14 -12.30 25.46
N LYS A 156 7.87 -12.55 25.12
CA LYS A 156 7.40 -13.83 24.56
C LYS A 156 8.04 -14.15 23.21
N LEU A 157 8.44 -13.14 22.43
CA LEU A 157 9.15 -13.35 21.16
C LEU A 157 10.52 -14.01 21.35
N GLY A 158 11.14 -13.88 22.53
CA GLY A 158 12.42 -14.48 22.83
C GLY A 158 13.59 -13.86 22.09
N ARG A 159 14.65 -14.64 21.87
CA ARG A 159 15.83 -14.21 21.11
C ARG A 159 15.63 -14.47 19.64
N ILE A 160 16.14 -13.57 18.80
CA ILE A 160 16.15 -13.71 17.34
C ILE A 160 16.80 -15.05 16.96
N THR A 161 16.06 -15.87 16.24
CA THR A 161 16.52 -17.17 15.72
C THR A 161 17.48 -16.99 14.55
N THR A 162 18.20 -18.04 14.17
CA THR A 162 19.12 -18.02 13.01
C THR A 162 18.35 -17.73 11.71
N GLY A 163 17.17 -18.32 11.52
CA GLY A 163 16.34 -18.10 10.35
C GLY A 163 15.85 -16.66 10.24
N GLU A 164 15.34 -16.10 11.35
CA GLU A 164 14.91 -14.68 11.40
C GLU A 164 16.05 -13.72 11.10
N ARG A 165 17.27 -14.03 11.61
CA ARG A 165 18.46 -13.22 11.33
C ARG A 165 18.82 -13.23 9.85
N TRP A 166 18.82 -14.40 9.21
CA TRP A 166 19.08 -14.52 7.77
C TRP A 166 18.02 -13.80 6.94
N THR A 167 16.75 -13.99 7.29
CA THR A 167 15.64 -13.27 6.64
C THR A 167 15.82 -11.75 6.73
N LEU A 168 16.16 -11.24 7.92
CA LEU A 168 16.41 -9.81 8.11
C LEU A 168 17.61 -9.31 7.28
N ILE A 169 18.72 -10.05 7.27
CA ILE A 169 19.92 -9.67 6.51
C ILE A 169 19.60 -9.64 5.01
N VAL A 170 18.98 -10.68 4.47
CA VAL A 170 18.62 -10.74 3.04
C VAL A 170 17.64 -9.65 2.69
N PHE A 171 16.63 -9.41 3.55
CA PHE A 171 15.65 -8.34 3.36
C PHE A 171 16.32 -6.96 3.28
N VAL A 172 17.15 -6.61 4.28
CA VAL A 172 17.84 -5.32 4.31
C VAL A 172 18.79 -5.18 3.11
N MET A 173 19.51 -6.24 2.76
CA MET A 173 20.37 -6.26 1.58
C MET A 173 19.57 -6.01 0.29
N THR A 174 18.47 -6.72 0.09
CA THR A 174 17.61 -6.56 -1.09
C THR A 174 17.03 -5.14 -1.17
N ALA A 175 16.55 -4.60 -0.04
CA ALA A 175 16.06 -3.23 0.03
C ALA A 175 17.14 -2.20 -0.33
N LEU A 176 18.36 -2.37 0.18
CA LEU A 176 19.49 -1.51 -0.19
C LEU A 176 19.84 -1.65 -1.66
N MET A 177 19.85 -2.87 -2.21
CA MET A 177 20.08 -3.09 -3.64
C MET A 177 19.01 -2.38 -4.50
N TRP A 178 17.75 -2.37 -4.12
CA TRP A 178 16.71 -1.60 -4.81
C TRP A 178 16.93 -0.09 -4.71
N ILE A 179 17.33 0.42 -3.54
CA ILE A 179 17.63 1.85 -3.35
C ILE A 179 18.80 2.28 -4.23
N PHE A 180 19.80 1.43 -4.39
CA PHE A 180 21.02 1.70 -5.18
C PHE A 180 21.02 0.97 -6.54
N SER A 181 19.87 0.53 -7.07
CA SER A 181 19.78 -0.21 -8.34
C SER A 181 20.25 0.63 -9.53
N ALA A 182 19.83 1.88 -9.61
CA ALA A 182 20.15 2.81 -10.70
C ALA A 182 21.01 3.97 -10.22
N THR A 183 21.92 4.44 -11.09
CA THR A 183 22.71 5.66 -10.88
C THR A 183 21.81 6.87 -10.78
N LYS A 184 21.95 7.66 -9.72
CA LYS A 184 21.12 8.85 -9.44
C LYS A 184 21.94 10.12 -9.43
N LYS A 185 21.36 11.18 -10.02
CA LYS A 185 21.93 12.53 -9.97
C LYS A 185 21.06 13.38 -9.05
N ILE A 186 21.66 13.91 -7.98
CA ILE A 186 21.04 14.85 -7.05
C ILE A 186 21.81 16.14 -7.13
N GLY A 187 21.32 17.11 -7.92
CA GLY A 187 22.08 18.30 -8.26
C GLY A 187 23.37 17.93 -9.00
N ASP A 188 24.52 18.37 -8.48
CA ASP A 188 25.85 18.09 -9.04
C ASP A 188 26.46 16.77 -8.55
N ILE A 189 25.80 16.08 -7.60
CA ILE A 189 26.30 14.84 -7.02
C ILE A 189 25.73 13.66 -7.79
N THR A 190 26.61 12.82 -8.34
CA THR A 190 26.24 11.55 -8.96
C THR A 190 26.50 10.42 -7.97
N ILE A 191 25.44 9.74 -7.52
CA ILE A 191 25.55 8.54 -6.69
C ILE A 191 25.56 7.34 -7.64
N PRO A 192 26.68 6.59 -7.72
CA PRO A 192 26.76 5.45 -8.60
C PRO A 192 25.81 4.33 -8.12
N GLY A 193 25.07 3.76 -9.07
CA GLY A 193 24.21 2.61 -8.83
C GLY A 193 24.87 1.28 -9.18
N LEU A 194 24.14 0.18 -8.90
CA LEU A 194 24.54 -1.18 -9.26
C LEU A 194 24.55 -1.39 -10.78
N ASP A 195 23.81 -0.59 -11.53
CA ASP A 195 23.78 -0.55 -12.99
C ASP A 195 25.16 -0.35 -13.63
N ILE A 196 26.09 0.33 -12.94
CA ILE A 196 27.47 0.51 -13.39
C ILE A 196 28.26 -0.80 -13.31
N LEU A 197 28.07 -1.57 -12.22
CA LEU A 197 28.78 -2.83 -11.97
C LEU A 197 28.16 -4.01 -12.71
N PHE A 198 26.83 -3.99 -12.84
CA PHE A 198 26.01 -5.03 -13.45
C PHE A 198 25.07 -4.41 -14.47
N PRO A 199 25.54 -4.14 -15.71
CA PRO A 199 24.67 -3.58 -16.75
C PRO A 199 23.47 -4.48 -17.02
N GLY A 200 22.26 -3.90 -16.98
CA GLY A 200 21.02 -4.62 -17.18
C GLY A 200 20.39 -5.20 -15.91
N ILE A 201 20.95 -4.93 -14.72
CA ILE A 201 20.29 -5.27 -13.47
C ILE A 201 18.99 -4.45 -13.32
N ASP A 202 17.92 -5.12 -12.95
CA ASP A 202 16.62 -4.49 -12.66
C ASP A 202 16.08 -4.94 -11.30
N ASP A 203 14.99 -4.31 -10.86
CA ASP A 203 14.38 -4.60 -9.57
C ASP A 203 13.92 -6.07 -9.45
N SER A 204 13.53 -6.70 -10.58
CA SER A 204 13.12 -8.11 -10.63
C SER A 204 14.31 -9.05 -10.41
N THR A 205 15.44 -8.74 -11.02
CA THR A 205 16.70 -9.48 -10.85
C THR A 205 17.17 -9.45 -9.40
N ILE A 206 17.08 -8.27 -8.77
CA ILE A 206 17.43 -8.08 -7.35
C ILE A 206 16.49 -8.90 -6.45
N ALA A 207 15.19 -8.87 -6.72
CA ALA A 207 14.20 -9.66 -5.96
C ALA A 207 14.47 -11.17 -6.07
N MET A 208 14.74 -11.67 -7.28
CA MET A 208 15.06 -13.08 -7.52
C MET A 208 16.35 -13.49 -6.82
N PHE A 209 17.37 -12.65 -6.86
CA PHE A 209 18.62 -12.90 -6.13
C PHE A 209 18.37 -13.04 -4.62
N GLY A 210 17.62 -12.12 -4.00
CA GLY A 210 17.24 -12.21 -2.60
C GLY A 210 16.45 -13.49 -2.28
N ALA A 211 15.48 -13.85 -3.13
CA ALA A 211 14.71 -15.07 -2.96
C ALA A 211 15.59 -16.33 -3.02
N ILE A 212 16.49 -16.44 -3.99
CA ILE A 212 17.41 -17.57 -4.13
C ILE A 212 18.32 -17.70 -2.90
N LEU A 213 18.82 -16.59 -2.37
CA LEU A 213 19.64 -16.62 -1.16
C LEU A 213 18.92 -17.26 0.02
N LEU A 214 17.61 -17.02 0.20
CA LEU A 214 16.86 -17.62 1.30
C LEU A 214 16.79 -19.16 1.20
N PHE A 215 16.81 -19.74 -0.01
CA PHE A 215 16.88 -21.19 -0.20
C PHE A 215 18.26 -21.79 0.08
N ILE A 216 19.33 -20.97 0.00
CA ILE A 216 20.71 -21.42 0.16
C ILE A 216 21.18 -21.27 1.60
N LEU A 217 20.69 -20.23 2.32
CA LEU A 217 21.17 -19.90 3.67
C LEU A 217 20.68 -20.91 4.71
N PRO A 218 21.59 -21.65 5.38
CA PRO A 218 21.21 -22.70 6.31
C PRO A 218 20.81 -22.13 7.68
N VAL A 219 19.71 -22.62 8.23
CA VAL A 219 19.33 -22.44 9.64
C VAL A 219 20.00 -23.50 10.51
N SER A 220 20.04 -24.75 10.03
CA SER A 220 20.73 -25.87 10.68
C SER A 220 21.28 -26.82 9.63
N ILE A 221 22.62 -26.85 9.49
CA ILE A 221 23.32 -27.77 8.57
C ILE A 221 23.06 -29.22 8.97
N LYS A 222 23.07 -29.50 10.29
CA LYS A 222 22.87 -30.85 10.82
C LYS A 222 21.51 -31.44 10.45
N ASN A 223 20.47 -30.60 10.47
CA ASN A 223 19.09 -30.99 10.17
C ASN A 223 18.69 -30.70 8.71
N ARG A 224 19.62 -30.23 7.86
CA ARG A 224 19.35 -29.80 6.48
C ARG A 224 18.17 -28.79 6.38
N GLN A 225 18.07 -27.91 7.36
CA GLN A 225 17.07 -26.85 7.40
C GLN A 225 17.65 -25.58 6.82
N TYR A 226 16.95 -24.99 5.85
CA TYR A 226 17.28 -23.72 5.21
C TYR A 226 16.28 -22.65 5.64
N THR A 227 16.58 -21.38 5.36
CA THR A 227 15.74 -20.24 5.74
C THR A 227 14.39 -20.28 5.02
N MET A 228 14.37 -20.76 3.77
CA MET A 228 13.17 -20.97 2.96
C MET A 228 13.15 -22.39 2.43
N ASP A 229 11.99 -23.03 2.45
CA ASP A 229 11.72 -24.29 1.77
C ASP A 229 10.71 -24.10 0.63
N TRP A 230 10.64 -25.08 -0.27
CA TRP A 230 9.72 -25.00 -1.42
C TRP A 230 8.24 -25.02 -1.03
N GLU A 231 7.89 -25.72 0.02
CA GLU A 231 6.51 -25.80 0.51
C GLU A 231 6.00 -24.42 0.96
N SER A 232 6.83 -23.68 1.69
CA SER A 232 6.54 -22.31 2.10
C SER A 232 6.53 -21.34 0.91
N ALA A 233 7.50 -21.45 0.03
CA ALA A 233 7.60 -20.61 -1.17
C ALA A 233 6.44 -20.83 -2.14
N ALA A 234 5.94 -22.07 -2.27
CA ALA A 234 4.80 -22.38 -3.13
C ALA A 234 3.46 -21.80 -2.64
N ARG A 235 3.38 -21.30 -1.41
CA ARG A 235 2.18 -20.68 -0.84
C ARG A 235 2.00 -19.22 -1.23
N ILE A 236 2.79 -18.70 -2.17
CA ILE A 236 2.58 -17.34 -2.71
C ILE A 236 1.16 -17.22 -3.29
N PRO A 237 0.59 -16.02 -3.28
CA PRO A 237 -0.77 -15.80 -3.79
C PRO A 237 -0.79 -15.82 -5.33
N TRP A 238 -0.76 -17.00 -5.94
CA TRP A 238 -0.78 -17.23 -7.39
C TRP A 238 -1.90 -16.49 -8.12
N GLY A 239 -3.04 -16.26 -7.44
CA GLY A 239 -4.15 -15.48 -7.98
C GLY A 239 -3.75 -14.06 -8.41
N ILE A 240 -2.79 -13.44 -7.75
CA ILE A 240 -2.28 -12.12 -8.14
C ILE A 240 -1.58 -12.21 -9.51
N LEU A 241 -0.75 -13.23 -9.75
CA LEU A 241 -0.07 -13.42 -11.03
C LEU A 241 -1.06 -13.68 -12.17
N LEU A 242 -2.12 -14.45 -11.91
CA LEU A 242 -3.21 -14.67 -12.87
C LEU A 242 -3.96 -13.38 -13.18
N LEU A 243 -4.22 -12.54 -12.18
CA LEU A 243 -4.85 -11.22 -12.39
C LEU A 243 -3.95 -10.28 -13.20
N PHE A 244 -2.64 -10.27 -12.96
CA PHE A 244 -1.68 -9.52 -13.78
C PHE A 244 -1.72 -9.98 -15.25
N GLY A 245 -1.58 -11.28 -15.48
CA GLY A 245 -1.63 -11.85 -16.84
C GLY A 245 -2.96 -11.60 -17.54
N GLY A 246 -4.07 -11.77 -16.81
CA GLY A 246 -5.43 -11.48 -17.29
C GLY A 246 -5.61 -10.00 -17.64
N GLY A 247 -5.12 -9.10 -16.81
CA GLY A 247 -5.14 -7.65 -17.04
C GLY A 247 -4.37 -7.24 -18.30
N ILE A 248 -3.17 -7.83 -18.51
CA ILE A 248 -2.38 -7.60 -19.72
C ILE A 248 -3.12 -8.14 -20.97
N CYS A 249 -3.72 -9.33 -20.86
CA CYS A 249 -4.49 -9.91 -21.93
C CYS A 249 -5.71 -9.05 -22.28
N LEU A 250 -6.47 -8.60 -21.28
CA LEU A 250 -7.61 -7.72 -21.43
C LEU A 250 -7.21 -6.40 -22.10
N SER A 251 -6.09 -5.80 -21.67
CA SER A 251 -5.53 -4.59 -22.25
C SER A 251 -5.26 -4.72 -23.74
N LYS A 252 -4.61 -5.82 -24.17
CA LYS A 252 -4.36 -6.11 -25.57
C LYS A 252 -5.66 -6.34 -26.36
N GLY A 253 -6.64 -7.03 -25.75
CA GLY A 253 -7.96 -7.24 -26.34
C GLY A 253 -8.71 -5.93 -26.55
N PHE A 254 -8.65 -5.03 -25.55
CA PHE A 254 -9.28 -3.71 -25.58
C PHE A 254 -8.78 -2.84 -26.76
N ILE A 255 -7.46 -2.84 -26.98
CA ILE A 255 -6.86 -2.10 -28.09
C ILE A 255 -7.22 -2.78 -29.44
N LYS A 256 -7.04 -4.10 -29.54
CA LYS A 256 -7.25 -4.84 -30.80
C LYS A 256 -8.71 -4.88 -31.26
N SER A 257 -9.67 -4.78 -30.35
CA SER A 257 -11.11 -4.79 -30.69
C SER A 257 -11.63 -3.46 -31.21
N GLY A 258 -10.84 -2.39 -31.15
CA GLY A 258 -11.30 -1.02 -31.48
C GLY A 258 -12.19 -0.40 -30.39
N LEU A 259 -12.40 -1.07 -29.25
CA LEU A 259 -13.20 -0.54 -28.15
C LEU A 259 -12.56 0.73 -27.56
N ALA A 260 -11.23 0.83 -27.63
CA ALA A 260 -10.48 2.02 -27.30
C ALA A 260 -10.96 3.24 -28.10
N ASP A 261 -11.05 3.11 -29.42
CA ASP A 261 -11.47 4.17 -30.33
C ASP A 261 -12.94 4.59 -30.12
N GLU A 262 -13.78 3.64 -29.76
CA GLU A 262 -15.19 3.92 -29.45
C GLU A 262 -15.35 4.72 -28.17
N LEU A 263 -14.58 4.38 -27.13
CA LEU A 263 -14.55 5.16 -25.88
C LEU A 263 -14.06 6.58 -26.11
N VAL A 264 -13.04 6.78 -26.94
CA VAL A 264 -12.52 8.10 -27.29
C VAL A 264 -13.62 9.01 -27.79
N LYS A 265 -14.50 8.52 -28.66
CA LYS A 265 -15.60 9.31 -29.22
C LYS A 265 -16.55 9.85 -28.15
N HIS A 266 -16.75 9.09 -27.07
CA HIS A 266 -17.63 9.50 -25.96
C HIS A 266 -16.91 10.38 -24.93
N LEU A 267 -15.57 10.38 -24.89
CA LEU A 267 -14.76 11.11 -23.93
C LEU A 267 -14.38 12.54 -24.40
N THR A 268 -14.66 12.88 -25.67
CA THR A 268 -14.31 14.19 -26.25
C THR A 268 -14.88 15.38 -25.45
N GLY A 269 -16.01 15.21 -24.76
CA GLY A 269 -16.58 16.22 -23.85
C GLY A 269 -15.74 16.52 -22.62
N LEU A 270 -14.81 15.63 -22.23
CA LEU A 270 -13.94 15.84 -21.07
C LEU A 270 -12.78 16.78 -21.38
N SER A 271 -12.44 17.03 -22.65
CA SER A 271 -11.36 17.94 -23.07
C SER A 271 -11.58 19.39 -22.64
N ILE A 272 -12.81 19.76 -22.30
CA ILE A 272 -13.18 21.10 -21.81
C ILE A 272 -12.81 21.27 -20.32
N LEU A 273 -12.65 20.16 -19.59
CA LEU A 273 -12.41 20.19 -18.15
C LEU A 273 -10.93 20.49 -17.84
N ASN A 274 -10.71 21.21 -16.73
CA ASN A 274 -9.36 21.36 -16.19
C ASN A 274 -8.80 20.01 -15.76
N ILE A 275 -7.51 19.78 -16.00
CA ILE A 275 -6.83 18.52 -15.68
C ILE A 275 -6.96 18.11 -14.21
N LEU A 276 -6.96 19.06 -13.29
CA LEU A 276 -7.17 18.78 -11.86
C LEU A 276 -8.54 18.16 -11.61
N VAL A 277 -9.58 18.60 -12.33
CA VAL A 277 -10.93 18.04 -12.25
C VAL A 277 -10.95 16.63 -12.84
N ILE A 278 -10.24 16.38 -13.93
CA ILE A 278 -10.14 15.05 -14.55
C ILE A 278 -9.47 14.07 -13.57
N ILE A 279 -8.33 14.45 -12.98
CA ILE A 279 -7.63 13.66 -11.97
C ILE A 279 -8.57 13.36 -10.79
N PHE A 280 -9.26 14.36 -10.28
CA PHE A 280 -10.22 14.21 -9.17
C PHE A 280 -11.35 13.24 -9.51
N LEU A 281 -11.95 13.36 -10.70
CA LEU A 281 -13.03 12.46 -11.14
C LEU A 281 -12.56 11.02 -11.29
N VAL A 282 -11.37 10.80 -11.85
CA VAL A 282 -10.74 9.46 -11.93
C VAL A 282 -10.51 8.91 -10.52
N ALA A 283 -9.97 9.73 -9.62
CA ALA A 283 -9.71 9.32 -8.25
C ALA A 283 -11.02 8.94 -7.51
N VAL A 284 -12.08 9.73 -7.65
CA VAL A 284 -13.41 9.43 -7.08
C VAL A 284 -13.93 8.11 -7.66
N LEU A 285 -13.97 8.00 -8.98
CA LEU A 285 -14.50 6.80 -9.66
C LEU A 285 -13.80 5.53 -9.19
N VAL A 286 -12.46 5.52 -9.22
CA VAL A 286 -11.67 4.35 -8.83
C VAL A 286 -11.83 4.04 -7.34
N SER A 287 -11.83 5.05 -6.47
CA SER A 287 -11.99 4.87 -5.02
C SER A 287 -13.33 4.20 -4.67
N PHE A 288 -14.43 4.54 -5.34
CA PHE A 288 -15.72 3.89 -5.09
C PHE A 288 -15.85 2.53 -5.76
N LEU A 289 -15.29 2.34 -6.94
CA LEU A 289 -15.30 1.03 -7.59
C LEU A 289 -14.52 -0.01 -6.81
N THR A 290 -13.39 0.37 -6.20
CA THR A 290 -12.56 -0.55 -5.42
C THR A 290 -13.19 -0.97 -4.09
N GLU A 291 -14.21 -0.26 -3.60
CA GLU A 291 -14.96 -0.67 -2.39
C GLU A 291 -15.78 -1.96 -2.59
N VAL A 292 -16.29 -2.17 -3.80
CA VAL A 292 -17.14 -3.34 -4.12
C VAL A 292 -16.42 -4.43 -4.89
N THR A 293 -15.15 -4.19 -5.25
CA THR A 293 -14.33 -5.13 -6.01
C THR A 293 -12.88 -5.11 -5.52
N SER A 294 -12.08 -6.09 -5.95
CA SER A 294 -10.66 -6.16 -5.60
C SER A 294 -9.86 -4.98 -6.17
N ASN A 295 -9.00 -4.36 -5.36
CA ASN A 295 -8.07 -3.30 -5.76
C ASN A 295 -7.25 -3.71 -7.00
N THR A 296 -6.77 -4.95 -7.00
CA THR A 296 -5.99 -5.53 -8.10
C THR A 296 -6.80 -5.63 -9.40
N ALA A 297 -8.06 -6.07 -9.29
CA ALA A 297 -8.95 -6.20 -10.44
C ALA A 297 -9.28 -4.82 -11.05
N ILE A 298 -9.65 -3.85 -10.20
CA ILE A 298 -9.93 -2.49 -10.66
C ILE A 298 -8.70 -1.85 -11.31
N ALA A 299 -7.53 -1.96 -10.68
CA ALA A 299 -6.31 -1.45 -11.29
C ALA A 299 -6.08 -2.08 -12.67
N SER A 300 -6.19 -3.42 -12.79
CA SER A 300 -5.97 -4.12 -14.06
C SER A 300 -6.92 -3.67 -15.17
N VAL A 301 -8.19 -3.42 -14.86
CA VAL A 301 -9.21 -2.99 -15.83
C VAL A 301 -9.07 -1.52 -16.20
N MET A 302 -8.78 -0.67 -15.22
CA MET A 302 -8.71 0.78 -15.44
C MET A 302 -7.46 1.22 -16.21
N MET A 303 -6.34 0.49 -16.09
CA MET A 303 -5.08 0.89 -16.75
C MET A 303 -5.21 1.10 -18.26
N PRO A 304 -5.70 0.14 -19.08
CA PRO A 304 -5.83 0.34 -20.52
C PRO A 304 -6.85 1.44 -20.87
N ILE A 305 -7.94 1.54 -20.10
CA ILE A 305 -8.95 2.57 -20.30
C ILE A 305 -8.34 3.97 -20.11
N LEU A 306 -7.63 4.16 -18.99
CA LEU A 306 -7.03 5.45 -18.66
C LEU A 306 -5.83 5.79 -19.55
N ALA A 307 -5.09 4.79 -20.04
CA ALA A 307 -4.03 4.99 -21.03
C ALA A 307 -4.59 5.63 -22.30
N VAL A 308 -5.63 5.02 -22.88
CA VAL A 308 -6.29 5.53 -24.09
C VAL A 308 -6.96 6.89 -23.84
N THR A 309 -7.64 7.03 -22.71
CA THR A 309 -8.26 8.30 -22.31
C THR A 309 -7.22 9.43 -22.23
N SER A 310 -6.06 9.16 -21.63
CA SER A 310 -5.00 10.14 -21.51
C SER A 310 -4.48 10.60 -22.87
N VAL A 311 -4.20 9.67 -23.79
CA VAL A 311 -3.74 9.99 -25.13
C VAL A 311 -4.78 10.84 -25.87
N SER A 312 -6.05 10.48 -25.77
CA SER A 312 -7.17 11.20 -26.41
C SER A 312 -7.35 12.63 -25.90
N LEU A 313 -7.08 12.84 -24.61
CA LEU A 313 -7.15 14.15 -23.97
C LEU A 313 -5.84 14.95 -24.07
N MET A 314 -4.85 14.42 -24.80
CA MET A 314 -3.50 15.02 -24.92
C MET A 314 -2.80 15.18 -23.56
N ILE A 315 -3.05 14.24 -22.65
CA ILE A 315 -2.50 14.21 -21.28
C ILE A 315 -1.45 13.10 -21.18
N ASN A 316 -0.41 13.30 -20.40
CA ASN A 316 0.57 12.27 -20.08
C ASN A 316 -0.11 11.04 -19.41
N PRO A 317 -0.02 9.83 -20.01
CA PRO A 317 -0.69 8.62 -19.50
C PRO A 317 -0.33 8.25 -18.06
N ILE A 318 0.90 8.55 -17.63
CA ILE A 318 1.34 8.29 -16.26
C ILE A 318 0.39 8.96 -15.26
N ILE A 319 -0.13 10.14 -15.55
CA ILE A 319 -0.95 10.91 -14.61
C ILE A 319 -2.24 10.18 -14.26
N LEU A 320 -3.05 9.79 -15.25
CA LEU A 320 -4.34 9.15 -14.96
C LEU A 320 -4.16 7.70 -14.51
N MET A 321 -3.21 6.97 -15.09
CA MET A 321 -2.91 5.59 -14.71
C MET A 321 -2.39 5.50 -13.26
N LEU A 322 -1.45 6.37 -12.87
CA LEU A 322 -0.91 6.40 -11.51
C LEU A 322 -1.97 6.87 -10.50
N THR A 323 -2.82 7.85 -10.87
CA THR A 323 -3.98 8.24 -10.06
C THR A 323 -4.83 7.02 -9.72
N ALA A 324 -5.16 6.19 -10.70
CA ALA A 324 -5.95 4.97 -10.49
C ALA A 324 -5.20 3.95 -9.63
N ALA A 325 -3.89 3.76 -9.83
CA ALA A 325 -3.10 2.84 -9.02
C ALA A 325 -3.10 3.21 -7.54
N LEU A 326 -2.88 4.49 -7.24
CA LEU A 326 -2.86 5.00 -5.86
C LEU A 326 -4.25 4.94 -5.22
N THR A 327 -5.28 5.39 -5.92
CA THR A 327 -6.65 5.41 -5.37
C THR A 327 -7.28 4.03 -5.26
N ALA A 328 -6.92 3.07 -6.11
CA ALA A 328 -7.37 1.68 -5.97
C ALA A 328 -6.96 1.04 -4.63
N SER A 329 -5.90 1.52 -4.00
CA SER A 329 -5.47 1.04 -2.68
C SER A 329 -6.14 1.75 -1.50
N LEU A 330 -6.92 2.81 -1.75
CA LEU A 330 -7.63 3.61 -0.75
C LEU A 330 -9.10 3.18 -0.67
N ALA A 331 -9.33 2.00 -0.11
CA ALA A 331 -10.66 1.41 0.08
C ALA A 331 -10.87 1.13 1.58
N PHE A 332 -11.67 1.98 2.23
CA PHE A 332 -11.79 2.02 3.68
C PHE A 332 -13.21 1.76 4.20
N MET A 333 -14.24 1.70 3.31
CA MET A 333 -15.63 1.66 3.74
C MET A 333 -16.14 0.25 4.04
N LEU A 334 -15.79 -0.73 3.21
CA LEU A 334 -16.40 -2.06 3.30
C LEU A 334 -15.41 -3.14 3.74
N PRO A 335 -15.86 -4.13 4.54
CA PRO A 335 -15.01 -5.28 4.90
C PRO A 335 -14.54 -6.07 3.68
N VAL A 336 -15.36 -6.17 2.64
CA VAL A 336 -15.05 -6.93 1.43
C VAL A 336 -14.05 -6.23 0.52
N ALA A 337 -13.88 -4.92 0.68
CA ALA A 337 -13.01 -4.11 -0.20
C ALA A 337 -11.55 -4.55 -0.16
N THR A 338 -11.03 -4.85 1.03
CA THR A 338 -9.65 -5.29 1.20
C THR A 338 -9.53 -6.40 2.24
N PRO A 339 -8.56 -7.34 2.08
CA PRO A 339 -8.31 -8.35 3.11
C PRO A 339 -7.98 -7.77 4.49
N PRO A 340 -7.21 -6.69 4.65
CA PRO A 340 -7.04 -6.02 5.94
C PRO A 340 -8.35 -5.61 6.60
N ASN A 341 -9.28 -5.03 5.83
CA ASN A 341 -10.61 -4.67 6.34
C ASN A 341 -11.40 -5.91 6.80
N ALA A 342 -11.35 -7.00 6.02
CA ALA A 342 -12.01 -8.25 6.37
C ALA A 342 -11.46 -8.85 7.68
N VAL A 343 -10.13 -8.84 7.87
CA VAL A 343 -9.49 -9.32 9.10
C VAL A 343 -9.89 -8.45 10.30
N ALA A 344 -9.90 -7.13 10.13
CA ALA A 344 -10.34 -6.21 11.17
C ALA A 344 -11.81 -6.44 11.55
N TYR A 345 -12.69 -6.54 10.57
CA TYR A 345 -14.11 -6.83 10.78
C TYR A 345 -14.34 -8.19 11.44
N GLY A 346 -13.56 -9.20 11.04
CA GLY A 346 -13.61 -10.57 11.58
C GLY A 346 -13.27 -10.68 13.07
N THR A 347 -12.69 -9.65 13.69
CA THR A 347 -12.45 -9.61 15.14
C THR A 347 -13.73 -9.47 15.96
N GLY A 348 -14.84 -9.04 15.36
CA GLY A 348 -16.12 -8.82 16.02
C GLY A 348 -16.24 -7.52 16.83
N TYR A 349 -15.19 -6.68 16.87
CA TYR A 349 -15.25 -5.37 17.53
C TYR A 349 -15.94 -4.30 16.68
N LEU A 350 -15.94 -4.45 15.35
CA LEU A 350 -16.44 -3.46 14.38
C LEU A 350 -17.81 -3.85 13.84
N GLU A 351 -18.69 -2.87 13.74
CA GLU A 351 -19.90 -2.98 12.94
C GLU A 351 -19.65 -2.46 11.52
N MET A 352 -20.42 -2.95 10.54
CA MET A 352 -20.34 -2.45 9.16
C MET A 352 -20.58 -0.93 9.08
N ARG A 353 -21.48 -0.42 9.91
CA ARG A 353 -21.80 1.01 9.98
C ARG A 353 -20.60 1.85 10.45
N ASP A 354 -19.81 1.33 11.39
CA ASP A 354 -18.58 1.97 11.88
C ASP A 354 -17.60 2.15 10.71
N MET A 355 -17.37 1.07 9.95
CA MET A 355 -16.46 1.08 8.80
C MET A 355 -16.96 2.01 7.69
N MET A 356 -18.22 1.90 7.30
CA MET A 356 -18.79 2.73 6.23
C MET A 356 -18.68 4.23 6.54
N ARG A 357 -19.09 4.63 7.75
CA ARG A 357 -19.07 6.05 8.15
C ARG A 357 -17.64 6.59 8.26
N THR A 358 -16.77 5.81 8.84
CA THR A 358 -15.37 6.21 9.05
C THR A 358 -14.61 6.21 7.73
N GLY A 359 -14.79 5.17 6.93
CA GLY A 359 -14.10 4.97 5.66
C GLY A 359 -14.51 5.96 4.58
N PHE A 360 -15.81 6.37 4.53
CA PHE A 360 -16.27 7.34 3.54
C PHE A 360 -15.47 8.67 3.62
N ILE A 361 -15.28 9.19 4.82
CA ILE A 361 -14.51 10.43 5.01
C ILE A 361 -13.05 10.22 4.63
N LEU A 362 -12.48 9.05 4.97
CA LEU A 362 -11.09 8.73 4.60
C LEU A 362 -10.90 8.53 3.10
N ASN A 363 -11.87 7.94 2.40
CA ASN A 363 -11.86 7.86 0.94
C ASN A 363 -11.82 9.27 0.34
N MET A 364 -12.65 10.20 0.85
CA MET A 364 -12.65 11.58 0.39
C MET A 364 -11.33 12.31 0.68
N ILE A 365 -10.78 12.15 1.87
CA ILE A 365 -9.45 12.68 2.22
C ILE A 365 -8.39 12.10 1.27
N GLY A 366 -8.42 10.79 1.04
CA GLY A 366 -7.49 10.11 0.14
C GLY A 366 -7.59 10.61 -1.31
N VAL A 367 -8.80 10.72 -1.83
CA VAL A 367 -9.07 11.26 -3.18
C VAL A 367 -8.50 12.68 -3.33
N VAL A 368 -8.78 13.57 -2.38
CA VAL A 368 -8.27 14.95 -2.42
C VAL A 368 -6.73 14.96 -2.35
N LEU A 369 -6.14 14.19 -1.44
CA LEU A 369 -4.69 14.14 -1.30
C LEU A 369 -4.00 13.55 -2.52
N VAL A 370 -4.49 12.44 -3.06
CA VAL A 370 -3.92 11.87 -4.30
C VAL A 370 -4.04 12.88 -5.45
N THR A 371 -5.18 13.56 -5.60
CA THR A 371 -5.36 14.59 -6.63
C THR A 371 -4.33 15.71 -6.49
N LEU A 372 -4.12 16.22 -5.27
CA LEU A 372 -3.13 17.28 -5.02
C LEU A 372 -1.70 16.79 -5.24
N PHE A 373 -1.38 15.55 -4.80
CA PHE A 373 -0.06 14.96 -5.01
C PHE A 373 0.24 14.73 -6.49
N MET A 374 -0.72 14.25 -7.26
CA MET A 374 -0.58 14.09 -8.71
C MET A 374 -0.32 15.42 -9.41
N TYR A 375 -0.98 16.49 -8.94
CA TYR A 375 -0.84 17.84 -9.52
C TYR A 375 0.46 18.55 -9.12
N THR A 376 1.14 18.12 -8.06
CA THR A 376 2.31 18.79 -7.50
C THR A 376 3.52 17.87 -7.35
N VAL A 377 3.49 17.01 -6.34
CA VAL A 377 4.65 16.20 -5.90
C VAL A 377 5.06 15.19 -6.95
N VAL A 378 4.11 14.51 -7.58
CA VAL A 378 4.41 13.45 -8.57
C VAL A 378 5.07 14.02 -9.82
N LEU A 379 4.60 15.17 -10.30
CA LEU A 379 5.22 15.85 -11.44
C LEU A 379 6.68 16.20 -11.16
N TRP A 380 6.93 16.73 -9.97
CA TRP A 380 8.29 17.06 -9.54
C TRP A 380 9.16 15.79 -9.35
N ALA A 381 8.63 14.78 -8.67
CA ALA A 381 9.38 13.56 -8.33
C ALA A 381 9.76 12.74 -9.57
N LEU A 382 8.88 12.69 -10.56
CA LEU A 382 9.11 11.95 -11.81
C LEU A 382 9.66 12.81 -12.94
N GLY A 383 9.78 14.14 -12.75
CA GLY A 383 10.24 15.06 -13.80
C GLY A 383 9.34 15.07 -15.04
N ILE A 384 8.02 14.87 -14.85
CA ILE A 384 7.04 14.82 -15.95
C ILE A 384 6.17 16.08 -16.00
N THR A 385 5.57 16.31 -17.17
CA THR A 385 4.60 17.38 -17.40
C THR A 385 3.21 16.80 -17.66
N PHE A 386 2.20 17.67 -17.68
CA PHE A 386 0.83 17.26 -18.02
C PHE A 386 0.66 16.94 -19.51
N GLU A 387 1.47 17.53 -20.35
CA GLU A 387 1.37 17.39 -21.80
C GLU A 387 1.66 15.96 -22.26
N LEU A 388 1.03 15.55 -23.35
CA LEU A 388 1.25 14.25 -23.96
C LEU A 388 2.71 14.15 -24.43
N PRO A 389 3.51 13.22 -23.87
CA PRO A 389 4.89 13.05 -24.31
C PRO A 389 5.00 12.30 -25.64
N SER A 390 6.11 12.51 -26.36
CA SER A 390 6.35 11.88 -27.65
C SER A 390 6.32 10.35 -27.63
N TRP A 391 6.76 9.74 -26.53
CA TRP A 391 6.73 8.27 -26.36
C TRP A 391 5.31 7.70 -26.22
N ALA A 392 4.31 8.50 -25.92
CA ALA A 392 2.91 8.07 -25.78
C ALA A 392 2.09 8.21 -27.06
N VAL A 393 2.63 8.87 -28.08
CA VAL A 393 2.02 8.96 -29.40
C VAL A 393 2.37 7.67 -30.14
N ALA A 394 1.36 6.89 -30.54
CA ALA A 394 1.60 5.69 -31.34
C ALA A 394 2.37 6.08 -32.63
N PRO A 395 3.34 5.24 -33.08
CA PRO A 395 4.06 5.46 -34.30
C PRO A 395 3.14 5.41 -35.52
#